data_7cff5c8f3504c8f86a8559c58ff9a1d0
#
_entry.id   7cff5c8f3504c8f86a8559c58ff9a1d0
#
_cell.length_a   1.000
_cell.length_b   1.000
_cell.length_c   1.000
_cell.angle_alpha   90.00
_cell.angle_beta   90.00
_cell.angle_gamma   90.00
#
_symmetry.space_group_name_H-M   'P 1'
#
loop_
_entity.id
_entity.type
_entity.pdbx_description
1 polymer ?
#
loop_
_entity_poly.entity_id
_entity_poly.type
_entity_poly.pdbx_seq_one_letter_code
_entity_poly.pdbx_strand_id
1 'polypeptide(L)'
;MNIEKIREDFPILSRTVYGKPLVYFDNGATTQKPRLVIDSIVDEYYSVNANVHRGVHYLSQQATELHEASRETVRRFINAAGTNEVIFTRGTTESINLLVSSFGDEFMQEGDEVIVSVMEHHSNIVPWQLLAARKGIAIKVIPMNDKGELLLDEYEKLFSERTKIVSVVQVSNVLGTVNPVKEMIATAHAHGVPFIVDAAQSIPHMKVDVQDPDADFLVFSAHKIYGPTGVGVLYGKEEWLDRLPPYQGGGEMIQHVSFEKTTFNELPFKFEAGTPDYIGTTGLAKALDYVNGIGLDRIAAHEHELTTYALKRLKEIPHMRIFGEAADRGAVISFLVGDIHHFDLGTLLDRLGIAVRTGHHCAQPLMQRLGIEGTVRASFAMYNTKAEVDALVAGIERVSRMF
;
A
#
# COMPACT_ATOMS: atom_id res chain seq x y z
N MET A 1 21.08 -0.39 -12.98
CA MET A 1 21.06 0.18 -11.61
C MET A 1 22.26 -0.36 -10.84
N ASN A 2 22.98 0.48 -10.06
CA ASN A 2 24.09 0.00 -9.22
C ASN A 2 23.56 -0.34 -7.81
N ILE A 3 23.27 -1.62 -7.59
CA ILE A 3 22.62 -2.11 -6.35
C ILE A 3 23.54 -1.94 -5.13
N GLU A 4 24.84 -2.18 -5.29
CA GLU A 4 25.79 -2.04 -4.18
C GLU A 4 25.81 -0.60 -3.64
N LYS A 5 25.86 0.38 -4.53
CA LYS A 5 25.80 1.80 -4.16
C LYS A 5 24.46 2.17 -3.50
N ILE A 6 23.33 1.63 -4.00
CA ILE A 6 22.02 1.85 -3.38
C ILE A 6 21.97 1.26 -1.97
N ARG A 7 22.54 0.08 -1.77
CA ARG A 7 22.57 -0.58 -0.43
C ARG A 7 23.32 0.24 0.62
N GLU A 8 24.32 1.03 0.23
CA GLU A 8 25.04 1.92 1.14
C GLU A 8 24.14 3.01 1.77
N ASP A 9 23.07 3.40 1.05
CA ASP A 9 22.08 4.35 1.55
C ASP A 9 21.17 3.75 2.63
N PHE A 10 21.17 2.42 2.82
CA PHE A 10 20.35 1.68 3.78
C PHE A 10 21.20 1.00 4.87
N PRO A 11 21.62 1.72 5.92
CA PRO A 11 22.58 1.22 6.92
C PRO A 11 22.17 -0.07 7.60
N ILE A 12 20.86 -0.31 7.75
CA ILE A 12 20.32 -1.51 8.37
C ILE A 12 20.68 -2.80 7.62
N LEU A 13 20.90 -2.73 6.29
CA LEU A 13 21.22 -3.89 5.47
C LEU A 13 22.63 -4.46 5.73
N SER A 14 23.50 -3.69 6.39
CA SER A 14 24.82 -4.17 6.83
C SER A 14 24.80 -4.87 8.18
N ARG A 15 23.61 -4.97 8.80
CA ARG A 15 23.45 -5.57 10.14
C ARG A 15 23.61 -7.07 10.09
N THR A 16 24.09 -7.65 11.21
CA THR A 16 24.09 -9.09 11.44
C THR A 16 22.95 -9.47 12.39
N VAL A 17 22.31 -10.62 12.13
CA VAL A 17 21.26 -11.22 12.95
C VAL A 17 21.68 -12.65 13.28
N TYR A 18 21.74 -12.99 14.57
CA TYR A 18 22.28 -14.28 15.05
C TYR A 18 23.67 -14.62 14.49
N GLY A 19 24.52 -13.61 14.31
CA GLY A 19 25.86 -13.76 13.73
C GLY A 19 25.90 -14.06 12.23
N LYS A 20 24.78 -13.87 11.50
CA LYS A 20 24.65 -14.02 10.06
C LYS A 20 24.35 -12.66 9.41
N PRO A 21 24.78 -12.40 8.16
CA PRO A 21 24.33 -11.23 7.42
C PRO A 21 22.81 -11.20 7.34
N LEU A 22 22.21 -10.02 7.51
CA LEU A 22 20.77 -9.84 7.31
C LEU A 22 20.39 -9.98 5.83
N VAL A 23 19.45 -10.89 5.57
CA VAL A 23 18.72 -10.99 4.31
C VAL A 23 17.27 -10.57 4.56
N TYR A 24 16.83 -9.43 4.02
CA TYR A 24 15.53 -8.85 4.33
C TYR A 24 14.56 -8.98 3.15
N PHE A 25 13.59 -9.87 3.27
CA PHE A 25 12.55 -10.16 2.27
C PHE A 25 11.12 -9.94 2.78
N ASP A 26 10.94 -9.11 3.81
CA ASP A 26 9.60 -8.71 4.29
C ASP A 26 9.19 -7.29 3.84
N ASN A 27 9.63 -6.89 2.64
CA ASN A 27 9.38 -5.56 2.07
C ASN A 27 7.89 -5.27 1.83
N GLY A 28 7.10 -6.27 1.49
CA GLY A 28 5.65 -6.12 1.32
C GLY A 28 4.91 -5.80 2.64
N ALA A 29 5.56 -5.98 3.81
CA ALA A 29 5.05 -5.49 5.09
C ALA A 29 5.52 -4.06 5.36
N THR A 30 6.82 -3.80 5.24
CA THR A 30 7.44 -2.47 5.32
C THR A 30 8.81 -2.51 4.66
N THR A 31 9.16 -1.51 3.86
CA THR A 31 10.52 -1.37 3.31
C THR A 31 11.48 -0.80 4.34
N GLN A 32 12.79 -1.00 4.14
CA GLN A 32 13.81 -0.28 4.90
C GLN A 32 13.89 1.17 4.44
N LYS A 33 14.48 2.04 5.26
CA LYS A 33 14.51 3.49 5.03
C LYS A 33 15.92 3.93 4.65
N PRO A 34 16.09 4.69 3.57
CA PRO A 34 17.39 5.26 3.24
C PRO A 34 17.77 6.34 4.26
N ARG A 35 19.06 6.52 4.49
CA ARG A 35 19.63 7.52 5.43
C ARG A 35 19.03 8.92 5.19
N LEU A 36 18.91 9.32 3.93
CA LEU A 36 18.35 10.63 3.54
C LEU A 36 16.97 10.89 4.14
N VAL A 37 16.09 9.88 4.19
CA VAL A 37 14.75 10.01 4.78
C VAL A 37 14.83 10.16 6.29
N ILE A 38 15.68 9.37 6.95
CA ILE A 38 15.88 9.44 8.41
C ILE A 38 16.46 10.78 8.80
N ASP A 39 17.51 11.20 8.10
CA ASP A 39 18.21 12.46 8.38
C ASP A 39 17.28 13.66 8.19
N SER A 40 16.40 13.65 7.15
CA SER A 40 15.44 14.74 6.94
C SER A 40 14.46 14.92 8.10
N ILE A 41 14.01 13.82 8.69
CA ILE A 41 13.11 13.83 9.87
C ILE A 41 13.84 14.40 11.08
N VAL A 42 15.08 13.96 11.30
CA VAL A 42 15.93 14.45 12.41
C VAL A 42 16.24 15.93 12.26
N ASP A 43 16.65 16.34 11.06
CA ASP A 43 17.00 17.73 10.76
C ASP A 43 15.82 18.68 10.95
N GLU A 44 14.61 18.27 10.56
CA GLU A 44 13.40 19.08 10.71
C GLU A 44 13.05 19.27 12.19
N TYR A 45 13.15 18.22 13.03
CA TYR A 45 12.97 18.36 14.47
C TYR A 45 14.00 19.32 15.11
N TYR A 46 15.24 19.34 14.64
CA TYR A 46 16.27 20.20 15.21
C TYR A 46 16.22 21.64 14.70
N SER A 47 15.69 21.87 13.49
CA SER A 47 15.85 23.18 12.84
C SER A 47 14.54 23.95 12.61
N VAL A 48 13.40 23.26 12.38
CA VAL A 48 12.15 23.89 11.89
C VAL A 48 10.91 23.45 12.67
N ASN A 49 11.04 22.70 13.76
CA ASN A 49 9.91 22.15 14.49
C ASN A 49 8.96 23.24 15.03
N ALA A 50 7.78 23.36 14.44
CA ALA A 50 6.69 24.25 14.85
C ALA A 50 5.35 23.75 14.27
N ASN A 51 4.23 24.10 14.95
CA ASN A 51 2.91 23.80 14.40
C ASN A 51 2.69 24.52 13.06
N VAL A 52 2.04 23.84 12.11
CA VAL A 52 1.81 24.32 10.75
C VAL A 52 0.52 25.16 10.63
N HIS A 53 0.37 25.93 9.56
CA HIS A 53 -0.77 26.72 9.06
C HIS A 53 -1.18 27.92 9.95
N ARG A 54 -1.20 27.82 11.27
CA ARG A 54 -1.77 28.87 12.15
C ARG A 54 -0.77 29.79 12.83
N GLY A 55 0.50 29.43 12.82
CA GLY A 55 1.53 30.25 13.46
C GLY A 55 1.96 31.42 12.56
N VAL A 56 2.07 32.60 13.17
CA VAL A 56 2.54 33.83 12.48
C VAL A 56 4.05 34.04 12.58
N HIS A 57 4.77 33.14 13.24
CA HIS A 57 6.19 33.22 13.44
C HIS A 57 6.99 32.43 12.39
N TYR A 58 8.27 32.78 12.22
CA TYR A 58 9.15 32.25 11.18
C TYR A 58 9.19 30.71 11.11
N LEU A 59 9.34 30.01 12.25
CA LEU A 59 9.42 28.55 12.25
C LEU A 59 8.11 27.89 11.76
N SER A 60 6.95 28.45 12.15
CA SER A 60 5.66 27.93 11.70
C SER A 60 5.47 28.12 10.19
N GLN A 61 5.93 29.25 9.64
CA GLN A 61 5.88 29.47 8.19
C GLN A 61 6.76 28.46 7.46
N GLN A 62 7.99 28.23 7.93
CA GLN A 62 8.88 27.25 7.33
C GLN A 62 8.35 25.81 7.41
N ALA A 63 7.83 25.40 8.58
CA ALA A 63 7.22 24.08 8.73
C ALA A 63 6.01 23.91 7.79
N THR A 64 5.19 24.95 7.64
CA THR A 64 4.06 24.94 6.69
C THR A 64 4.55 24.82 5.24
N GLU A 65 5.57 25.56 4.85
CA GLU A 65 6.15 25.47 3.50
C GLU A 65 6.68 24.07 3.20
N LEU A 66 7.36 23.44 4.15
CA LEU A 66 7.86 22.06 3.99
C LEU A 66 6.72 21.05 3.86
N HIS A 67 5.69 21.17 4.70
CA HIS A 67 4.52 20.30 4.67
C HIS A 67 3.76 20.40 3.35
N GLU A 68 3.50 21.62 2.87
CA GLU A 68 2.78 21.83 1.61
C GLU A 68 3.64 21.50 0.38
N ALA A 69 4.97 21.73 0.44
CA ALA A 69 5.89 21.23 -0.59
C ALA A 69 5.89 19.69 -0.67
N SER A 70 5.69 19.02 0.46
CA SER A 70 5.55 17.56 0.50
C SER A 70 4.27 17.10 -0.20
N ARG A 71 3.16 17.82 -0.03
CA ARG A 71 1.90 17.58 -0.75
C ARG A 71 2.09 17.75 -2.26
N GLU A 72 2.79 18.79 -2.68
CA GLU A 72 3.11 19.00 -4.10
C GLU A 72 4.01 17.89 -4.67
N THR A 73 4.95 17.36 -3.87
CA THR A 73 5.76 16.21 -4.28
C THR A 73 4.91 14.96 -4.49
N VAL A 74 3.96 14.69 -3.59
CA VAL A 74 2.99 13.58 -3.76
C VAL A 74 2.14 13.81 -5.00
N ARG A 75 1.56 15.00 -5.18
CA ARG A 75 0.75 15.36 -6.36
C ARG A 75 1.47 15.01 -7.65
N ARG A 76 2.72 15.45 -7.78
CA ARG A 76 3.54 15.17 -8.98
C ARG A 76 3.85 13.69 -9.14
N PHE A 77 4.12 12.99 -8.02
CA PHE A 77 4.50 11.58 -8.05
C PHE A 77 3.39 10.68 -8.59
N ILE A 78 2.13 10.96 -8.22
CA ILE A 78 0.96 10.21 -8.67
C ILE A 78 0.25 10.85 -9.88
N ASN A 79 0.77 11.96 -10.40
CA ASN A 79 0.18 12.74 -11.48
C ASN A 79 -1.25 13.26 -11.18
N ALA A 80 -1.53 13.70 -9.93
CA ALA A 80 -2.79 14.34 -9.59
C ALA A 80 -2.90 15.74 -10.22
N ALA A 81 -4.12 16.21 -10.49
CA ALA A 81 -4.36 17.50 -11.13
C ALA A 81 -4.04 18.68 -10.18
N GLY A 82 -4.43 18.57 -8.91
CA GLY A 82 -4.22 19.61 -7.90
C GLY A 82 -3.75 19.05 -6.55
N THR A 83 -3.16 19.90 -5.71
CA THR A 83 -2.81 19.57 -4.34
C THR A 83 -4.04 19.38 -3.45
N ASN A 84 -5.17 20.00 -3.79
CA ASN A 84 -6.46 19.83 -3.13
C ASN A 84 -7.05 18.42 -3.27
N GLU A 85 -6.53 17.60 -4.20
CA GLU A 85 -6.87 16.19 -4.37
C GLU A 85 -6.02 15.23 -3.52
N VAL A 86 -5.02 15.75 -2.79
CA VAL A 86 -4.07 14.97 -1.99
C VAL A 86 -4.32 15.22 -0.51
N ILE A 87 -4.75 14.19 0.21
CA ILE A 87 -5.05 14.24 1.64
C ILE A 87 -4.05 13.37 2.39
N PHE A 88 -3.42 13.91 3.42
CA PHE A 88 -2.55 13.15 4.30
C PHE A 88 -3.36 12.41 5.37
N THR A 89 -3.01 11.16 5.57
CA THR A 89 -3.59 10.25 6.56
C THR A 89 -2.48 9.52 7.31
N ARG A 90 -2.85 8.61 8.22
CA ARG A 90 -1.86 7.78 8.92
C ARG A 90 -1.46 6.51 8.16
N GLY A 91 -2.07 6.23 7.01
CA GLY A 91 -1.78 5.06 6.18
C GLY A 91 -2.99 4.62 5.35
N THR A 92 -2.80 3.65 4.47
CA THR A 92 -3.83 3.07 3.61
C THR A 92 -5.09 2.67 4.39
N THR A 93 -4.93 2.07 5.56
CA THR A 93 -6.07 1.65 6.40
C THR A 93 -6.94 2.83 6.81
N GLU A 94 -6.35 3.95 7.25
CA GLU A 94 -7.13 5.14 7.57
C GLU A 94 -7.74 5.77 6.33
N SER A 95 -7.02 5.84 5.23
CA SER A 95 -7.54 6.36 3.95
C SER A 95 -8.79 5.62 3.50
N ILE A 96 -8.79 4.28 3.56
CA ILE A 96 -9.96 3.47 3.23
C ILE A 96 -11.10 3.68 4.26
N ASN A 97 -10.79 3.73 5.56
CA ASN A 97 -11.82 3.99 6.58
C ASN A 97 -12.46 5.38 6.40
N LEU A 98 -11.69 6.40 6.05
CA LEU A 98 -12.20 7.72 5.71
C LEU A 98 -13.18 7.63 4.54
N LEU A 99 -12.76 7.01 3.42
CA LEU A 99 -13.62 6.85 2.25
C LEU A 99 -14.89 6.06 2.59
N VAL A 100 -14.75 4.90 3.26
CA VAL A 100 -15.90 4.06 3.62
C VAL A 100 -16.88 4.78 4.53
N SER A 101 -16.38 5.55 5.50
CA SER A 101 -17.24 6.33 6.38
C SER A 101 -17.92 7.47 5.64
N SER A 102 -17.15 8.36 5.01
CA SER A 102 -17.69 9.55 4.36
C SER A 102 -18.55 9.23 3.13
N PHE A 103 -18.09 8.31 2.29
CA PHE A 103 -18.86 7.85 1.11
C PHE A 103 -20.10 7.05 1.53
N GLY A 104 -19.93 6.16 2.50
CA GLY A 104 -21.02 5.35 3.03
C GLY A 104 -22.12 6.21 3.68
N ASP A 105 -21.75 7.25 4.40
CA ASP A 105 -22.73 8.12 5.04
C ASP A 105 -23.49 8.99 4.03
N GLU A 106 -22.83 9.47 2.99
CA GLU A 106 -23.42 10.37 2.00
C GLU A 106 -24.18 9.64 0.89
N PHE A 107 -23.64 8.53 0.36
CA PHE A 107 -24.12 7.93 -0.90
C PHE A 107 -24.71 6.54 -0.77
N MET A 108 -24.64 5.89 0.41
CA MET A 108 -25.11 4.51 0.56
C MET A 108 -26.25 4.38 1.57
N GLN A 109 -27.20 3.54 1.23
CA GLN A 109 -28.35 3.19 2.07
C GLN A 109 -28.53 1.67 2.13
N GLU A 110 -29.51 1.19 2.91
CA GLU A 110 -29.82 -0.24 3.03
C GLU A 110 -30.04 -0.90 1.67
N GLY A 111 -29.38 -2.03 1.45
CA GLY A 111 -29.44 -2.79 0.22
C GLY A 111 -28.54 -2.31 -0.91
N ASP A 112 -27.80 -1.18 -0.74
CA ASP A 112 -26.77 -0.79 -1.69
C ASP A 112 -25.56 -1.72 -1.63
N GLU A 113 -24.73 -1.69 -2.66
CA GLU A 113 -23.69 -2.70 -2.87
C GLU A 113 -22.32 -2.04 -3.08
N VAL A 114 -21.28 -2.66 -2.49
CA VAL A 114 -19.88 -2.43 -2.83
C VAL A 114 -19.29 -3.68 -3.48
N ILE A 115 -18.47 -3.50 -4.51
CA ILE A 115 -17.74 -4.59 -5.15
C ILE A 115 -16.26 -4.52 -4.69
N VAL A 116 -15.75 -5.65 -4.17
CA VAL A 116 -14.33 -5.84 -3.79
C VAL A 116 -13.81 -7.12 -4.44
N SER A 117 -12.50 -7.36 -4.43
CA SER A 117 -11.95 -8.62 -4.93
C SER A 117 -11.73 -9.65 -3.81
N VAL A 118 -11.59 -10.92 -4.20
CA VAL A 118 -11.27 -12.02 -3.27
C VAL A 118 -9.86 -11.90 -2.69
N MET A 119 -8.98 -11.09 -3.29
CA MET A 119 -7.58 -10.95 -2.89
C MET A 119 -7.29 -9.67 -2.08
N GLU A 120 -8.33 -9.00 -1.58
CA GLU A 120 -8.16 -7.76 -0.81
C GLU A 120 -7.45 -7.99 0.53
N HIS A 121 -6.64 -7.00 0.92
CA HIS A 121 -6.12 -6.88 2.27
C HIS A 121 -7.28 -6.57 3.25
N HIS A 122 -7.16 -7.00 4.52
CA HIS A 122 -8.20 -6.74 5.54
C HIS A 122 -8.61 -5.26 5.65
N SER A 123 -7.69 -4.32 5.39
CA SER A 123 -8.01 -2.88 5.38
C SER A 123 -9.00 -2.47 4.30
N ASN A 124 -9.18 -3.29 3.26
CA ASN A 124 -10.16 -3.07 2.20
C ASN A 124 -11.36 -4.06 2.26
N ILE A 125 -11.51 -4.78 3.35
CA ILE A 125 -12.67 -5.66 3.62
C ILE A 125 -13.41 -5.21 4.88
N VAL A 126 -12.67 -5.11 6.00
CA VAL A 126 -13.26 -4.89 7.32
C VAL A 126 -14.03 -3.55 7.42
N PRO A 127 -13.55 -2.42 6.87
CA PRO A 127 -14.33 -1.19 6.89
C PRO A 127 -15.69 -1.33 6.20
N TRP A 128 -15.77 -2.05 5.07
CA TRP A 128 -17.03 -2.34 4.38
C TRP A 128 -17.94 -3.24 5.19
N GLN A 129 -17.40 -4.23 5.91
CA GLN A 129 -18.19 -5.07 6.84
C GLN A 129 -18.75 -4.25 8.01
N LEU A 130 -17.98 -3.31 8.54
CA LEU A 130 -18.46 -2.39 9.58
C LEU A 130 -19.58 -1.47 9.06
N LEU A 131 -19.47 -0.99 7.82
CA LEU A 131 -20.53 -0.22 7.18
C LEU A 131 -21.77 -1.10 6.91
N ALA A 132 -21.57 -2.32 6.45
CA ALA A 132 -22.66 -3.29 6.23
C ALA A 132 -23.45 -3.56 7.52
N ALA A 133 -22.74 -3.73 8.65
CA ALA A 133 -23.38 -3.92 9.94
C ALA A 133 -24.18 -2.70 10.41
N ARG A 134 -23.80 -1.47 10.03
CA ARG A 134 -24.48 -0.23 10.40
C ARG A 134 -25.62 0.14 9.47
N LYS A 135 -25.41 -0.04 8.15
CA LYS A 135 -26.31 0.48 7.10
C LYS A 135 -27.04 -0.61 6.28
N GLY A 136 -26.72 -1.89 6.49
CA GLY A 136 -27.37 -2.97 5.73
C GLY A 136 -26.96 -3.04 4.26
N ILE A 137 -25.76 -2.57 3.91
CA ILE A 137 -25.21 -2.71 2.56
C ILE A 137 -24.71 -4.14 2.30
N ALA A 138 -24.59 -4.53 1.04
CA ALA A 138 -24.08 -5.82 0.63
C ALA A 138 -22.65 -5.70 0.05
N ILE A 139 -21.80 -6.69 0.32
CA ILE A 139 -20.45 -6.80 -0.24
C ILE A 139 -20.48 -7.88 -1.31
N LYS A 140 -20.18 -7.51 -2.56
CA LYS A 140 -20.01 -8.42 -3.68
C LYS A 140 -18.53 -8.67 -3.93
N VAL A 141 -18.17 -9.91 -4.27
CA VAL A 141 -16.76 -10.31 -4.36
C VAL A 141 -16.45 -10.79 -5.77
N ILE A 142 -15.45 -10.18 -6.40
CA ILE A 142 -14.91 -10.60 -7.69
C ILE A 142 -14.11 -11.89 -7.47
N PRO A 143 -14.46 -13.00 -8.12
CA PRO A 143 -13.72 -14.25 -7.99
C PRO A 143 -12.42 -14.22 -8.80
N MET A 144 -11.53 -15.19 -8.52
CA MET A 144 -10.29 -15.40 -9.26
C MET A 144 -10.21 -16.85 -9.79
N ASN A 145 -9.40 -17.03 -10.84
CA ASN A 145 -9.03 -18.36 -11.35
C ASN A 145 -7.90 -18.98 -10.48
N ASP A 146 -7.50 -20.21 -10.84
CA ASP A 146 -6.46 -20.94 -10.09
C ASP A 146 -5.05 -20.38 -10.28
N LYS A 147 -4.81 -19.51 -11.27
CA LYS A 147 -3.57 -18.77 -11.43
C LYS A 147 -3.49 -17.54 -10.53
N GLY A 148 -4.59 -17.17 -9.89
CA GLY A 148 -4.70 -15.99 -9.05
C GLY A 148 -4.96 -14.71 -9.87
N GLU A 149 -5.65 -14.80 -11.01
CA GLU A 149 -6.09 -13.68 -11.83
C GLU A 149 -7.58 -13.44 -11.62
N LEU A 150 -8.04 -12.19 -11.50
CA LEU A 150 -9.44 -11.85 -11.36
C LEU A 150 -10.23 -12.19 -12.63
N LEU A 151 -11.44 -12.73 -12.44
CA LEU A 151 -12.35 -13.07 -13.53
C LEU A 151 -13.16 -11.83 -13.94
N LEU A 152 -12.72 -11.12 -14.98
CA LEU A 152 -13.32 -9.86 -15.41
C LEU A 152 -14.74 -10.05 -15.97
N ASP A 153 -15.02 -11.17 -16.61
CA ASP A 153 -16.38 -11.49 -17.06
C ASP A 153 -17.37 -11.67 -15.89
N GLU A 154 -16.89 -12.19 -14.75
CA GLU A 154 -17.68 -12.28 -13.52
C GLU A 154 -17.78 -10.91 -12.84
N TYR A 155 -16.72 -10.08 -12.89
CA TYR A 155 -16.75 -8.72 -12.38
C TYR A 155 -17.86 -7.89 -13.03
N GLU A 156 -17.97 -7.93 -14.35
CA GLU A 156 -19.01 -7.19 -15.08
C GLU A 156 -20.43 -7.62 -14.68
N LYS A 157 -20.64 -8.90 -14.38
CA LYS A 157 -21.95 -9.42 -13.92
C LYS A 157 -22.34 -9.01 -12.51
N LEU A 158 -21.40 -8.52 -11.70
CA LEU A 158 -21.68 -8.07 -10.33
C LEU A 158 -22.41 -6.73 -10.28
N PHE A 159 -22.36 -5.92 -11.34
CA PHE A 159 -23.00 -4.60 -11.34
C PHE A 159 -24.51 -4.72 -11.36
N SER A 160 -25.15 -3.84 -10.59
CA SER A 160 -26.59 -3.64 -10.53
C SER A 160 -26.89 -2.15 -10.29
N GLU A 161 -28.15 -1.75 -10.33
CA GLU A 161 -28.58 -0.38 -9.97
C GLU A 161 -28.23 0.02 -8.53
N ARG A 162 -27.97 -0.97 -7.67
CA ARG A 162 -27.59 -0.80 -6.27
C ARG A 162 -26.08 -0.68 -6.06
N THR A 163 -25.26 -0.99 -7.05
CA THR A 163 -23.82 -0.87 -6.94
C THR A 163 -23.41 0.58 -6.86
N LYS A 164 -22.73 0.99 -5.78
CA LYS A 164 -22.36 2.40 -5.53
C LYS A 164 -20.87 2.66 -5.65
N ILE A 165 -20.04 1.68 -5.43
CA ILE A 165 -18.59 1.84 -5.45
C ILE A 165 -17.90 0.50 -5.66
N VAL A 166 -16.73 0.54 -6.31
CA VAL A 166 -15.78 -0.58 -6.44
C VAL A 166 -14.52 -0.24 -5.65
N SER A 167 -13.94 -1.20 -4.95
CA SER A 167 -12.67 -1.01 -4.23
C SER A 167 -11.77 -2.23 -4.41
N VAL A 168 -10.66 -2.07 -5.15
CA VAL A 168 -9.78 -3.19 -5.53
C VAL A 168 -8.31 -2.85 -5.37
N VAL A 169 -7.55 -3.83 -4.86
CA VAL A 169 -6.10 -3.76 -4.78
C VAL A 169 -5.46 -3.85 -6.17
N GLN A 170 -4.53 -2.95 -6.48
CA GLN A 170 -3.82 -2.97 -7.77
C GLN A 170 -2.82 -4.11 -7.84
N VAL A 171 -2.08 -4.38 -6.76
CA VAL A 171 -1.13 -5.50 -6.68
C VAL A 171 -1.42 -6.31 -5.42
N SER A 172 -1.70 -7.59 -5.57
CA SER A 172 -1.96 -8.48 -4.43
C SER A 172 -0.71 -8.61 -3.55
N ASN A 173 -0.87 -8.33 -2.27
CA ASN A 173 0.20 -8.48 -1.28
C ASN A 173 0.55 -9.94 -0.95
N VAL A 174 -0.22 -10.89 -1.45
CA VAL A 174 0.01 -12.33 -1.28
C VAL A 174 0.48 -12.98 -2.57
N LEU A 175 -0.30 -12.83 -3.64
CA LEU A 175 -0.05 -13.52 -4.91
C LEU A 175 0.95 -12.78 -5.80
N GLY A 176 1.13 -11.48 -5.56
CA GLY A 176 1.88 -10.61 -6.44
C GLY A 176 1.14 -10.27 -7.74
N THR A 177 -0.04 -10.83 -7.98
CA THR A 177 -0.85 -10.53 -9.17
C THR A 177 -1.05 -9.03 -9.33
N VAL A 178 -0.75 -8.50 -10.53
CA VAL A 178 -1.08 -7.13 -10.93
C VAL A 178 -2.45 -7.16 -11.56
N ASN A 179 -3.43 -6.52 -10.94
CA ASN A 179 -4.79 -6.44 -11.45
C ASN A 179 -4.91 -5.33 -12.52
N PRO A 180 -5.68 -5.55 -13.59
CA PRO A 180 -5.85 -4.60 -14.70
C PRO A 180 -6.82 -3.46 -14.31
N VAL A 181 -6.41 -2.65 -13.30
CA VAL A 181 -7.29 -1.62 -12.69
C VAL A 181 -7.78 -0.59 -13.70
N LYS A 182 -7.02 -0.29 -14.76
CA LYS A 182 -7.43 0.63 -15.82
C LYS A 182 -8.68 0.11 -16.57
N GLU A 183 -8.68 -1.16 -16.93
CA GLU A 183 -9.82 -1.82 -17.57
C GLU A 183 -11.00 -1.93 -16.58
N MET A 184 -10.72 -2.26 -15.33
CA MET A 184 -11.74 -2.37 -14.29
C MET A 184 -12.40 -1.03 -13.97
N ILE A 185 -11.66 0.08 -13.95
CA ILE A 185 -12.18 1.44 -13.81
C ILE A 185 -13.08 1.78 -15.00
N ALA A 186 -12.65 1.51 -16.23
CA ALA A 186 -13.46 1.78 -17.42
C ALA A 186 -14.81 1.03 -17.37
N THR A 187 -14.79 -0.23 -16.91
CA THR A 187 -16.03 -1.01 -16.70
C THR A 187 -16.91 -0.37 -15.62
N ALA A 188 -16.35 0.00 -14.46
CA ALA A 188 -17.10 0.66 -13.39
C ALA A 188 -17.75 1.98 -13.86
N HIS A 189 -16.97 2.81 -14.57
CA HIS A 189 -17.46 4.08 -15.12
C HIS A 189 -18.55 3.89 -16.17
N ALA A 190 -18.52 2.82 -16.98
CA ALA A 190 -19.59 2.50 -17.91
C ALA A 190 -20.93 2.23 -17.18
N HIS A 191 -20.87 1.82 -15.90
CA HIS A 191 -22.04 1.67 -15.02
C HIS A 191 -22.29 2.90 -14.13
N GLY A 192 -21.53 3.99 -14.28
CA GLY A 192 -21.62 5.20 -13.46
C GLY A 192 -21.15 5.03 -12.02
N VAL A 193 -20.26 4.06 -11.75
CA VAL A 193 -19.80 3.67 -10.42
C VAL A 193 -18.34 4.12 -10.23
N PRO A 194 -18.02 4.87 -9.16
CA PRO A 194 -16.64 5.26 -8.84
C PRO A 194 -15.80 4.10 -8.34
N PHE A 195 -14.47 4.28 -8.43
CA PHE A 195 -13.49 3.24 -8.14
C PHE A 195 -12.39 3.70 -7.17
N ILE A 196 -12.12 2.88 -6.15
CA ILE A 196 -10.99 3.03 -5.23
C ILE A 196 -9.88 2.06 -5.65
N VAL A 197 -8.69 2.58 -5.89
CA VAL A 197 -7.46 1.80 -6.11
C VAL A 197 -6.68 1.70 -4.81
N ASP A 198 -6.55 0.50 -4.24
CA ASP A 198 -5.55 0.25 -3.20
C ASP A 198 -4.18 0.04 -3.86
N ALA A 199 -3.36 1.08 -3.81
CA ALA A 199 -2.02 1.12 -4.40
C ALA A 199 -0.90 0.78 -3.38
N ALA A 200 -1.23 0.24 -2.21
CA ALA A 200 -0.26 -0.01 -1.15
C ALA A 200 0.91 -0.90 -1.58
N GLN A 201 0.70 -1.81 -2.52
CA GLN A 201 1.74 -2.71 -3.05
C GLN A 201 2.22 -2.32 -4.46
N SER A 202 1.57 -1.40 -5.15
CA SER A 202 2.00 -0.94 -6.47
C SER A 202 2.91 0.28 -6.39
N ILE A 203 2.65 1.19 -5.46
CA ILE A 203 3.35 2.48 -5.35
C ILE A 203 4.90 2.37 -5.24
N PRO A 204 5.49 1.37 -4.57
CA PRO A 204 6.96 1.25 -4.50
C PRO A 204 7.59 0.59 -5.73
N HIS A 205 6.79 -0.08 -6.59
CA HIS A 205 7.29 -1.00 -7.60
C HIS A 205 7.02 -0.58 -9.04
N MET A 206 6.03 0.29 -9.25
CA MET A 206 5.60 0.69 -10.59
C MET A 206 5.11 2.13 -10.62
N LYS A 207 5.15 2.73 -11.81
CA LYS A 207 4.57 4.07 -11.99
C LYS A 207 3.07 4.02 -11.71
N VAL A 208 2.64 4.88 -10.81
CA VAL A 208 1.22 5.11 -10.53
C VAL A 208 0.83 6.46 -11.11
N ASP A 209 -0.21 6.47 -11.93
CA ASP A 209 -0.76 7.65 -12.58
C ASP A 209 -2.26 7.64 -12.33
N VAL A 210 -2.81 8.68 -11.71
CA VAL A 210 -4.23 8.71 -11.36
C VAL A 210 -5.09 9.23 -12.51
N GLN A 211 -4.50 10.00 -13.44
CA GLN A 211 -5.22 10.56 -14.57
C GLN A 211 -5.36 9.57 -15.75
N ASP A 212 -4.32 8.75 -16.03
CA ASP A 212 -4.35 7.82 -17.16
C ASP A 212 -5.46 6.76 -17.05
N PRO A 213 -5.68 6.10 -15.89
CA PRO A 213 -6.83 5.19 -15.70
C PRO A 213 -8.12 5.93 -15.31
N ASP A 214 -8.09 7.25 -15.12
CA ASP A 214 -9.20 8.05 -14.61
C ASP A 214 -9.67 7.61 -13.22
N ALA A 215 -8.74 7.30 -12.30
CA ALA A 215 -9.06 6.82 -10.96
C ALA A 215 -9.83 7.89 -10.15
N ASP A 216 -10.92 7.48 -9.49
CA ASP A 216 -11.68 8.38 -8.61
C ASP A 216 -11.02 8.56 -7.27
N PHE A 217 -10.47 7.48 -6.72
CA PHE A 217 -9.71 7.46 -5.48
C PHE A 217 -8.52 6.51 -5.57
N LEU A 218 -7.43 6.87 -4.87
CA LEU A 218 -6.26 6.03 -4.74
C LEU A 218 -5.67 6.18 -3.34
N VAL A 219 -5.22 5.07 -2.75
CA VAL A 219 -4.69 5.06 -1.39
C VAL A 219 -3.37 4.31 -1.29
N PHE A 220 -2.43 4.84 -0.47
CA PHE A 220 -1.18 4.15 -0.17
C PHE A 220 -0.58 4.58 1.17
N SER A 221 0.46 3.85 1.63
CA SER A 221 1.19 4.11 2.86
C SER A 221 2.66 4.42 2.58
N ALA A 222 3.20 5.44 3.23
CA ALA A 222 4.59 5.87 3.09
C ALA A 222 5.60 4.77 3.46
N HIS A 223 5.32 3.99 4.52
CA HIS A 223 6.25 2.97 5.01
C HIS A 223 6.51 1.82 4.04
N LYS A 224 5.74 1.68 2.97
CA LYS A 224 5.96 0.68 1.91
C LYS A 224 6.79 1.22 0.76
N ILE A 225 6.85 2.55 0.60
CA ILE A 225 7.68 3.24 -0.40
C ILE A 225 8.85 3.99 0.24
N TYR A 226 9.60 3.30 1.10
CA TYR A 226 10.82 3.79 1.74
C TYR A 226 10.65 5.00 2.68
N GLY A 227 9.41 5.48 2.88
CA GLY A 227 9.04 6.58 3.77
C GLY A 227 8.77 6.12 5.21
N PRO A 228 8.44 7.04 6.13
CA PRO A 228 8.19 6.73 7.53
C PRO A 228 6.89 5.96 7.75
N THR A 229 6.75 5.34 8.92
CA THR A 229 5.47 4.84 9.44
C THR A 229 4.58 5.99 9.88
N GLY A 230 3.26 5.75 9.96
CA GLY A 230 2.31 6.77 10.46
C GLY A 230 1.90 7.83 9.44
N VAL A 231 2.34 7.71 8.19
CA VAL A 231 1.96 8.58 7.07
C VAL A 231 1.35 7.75 5.94
N GLY A 232 0.26 8.23 5.40
CA GLY A 232 -0.39 7.71 4.21
C GLY A 232 -0.96 8.82 3.34
N VAL A 233 -1.44 8.44 2.21
CA VAL A 233 -2.05 9.34 1.23
C VAL A 233 -3.38 8.76 0.79
N LEU A 234 -4.38 9.64 0.75
CA LEU A 234 -5.60 9.48 0.00
C LEU A 234 -5.57 10.52 -1.13
N TYR A 235 -5.60 10.04 -2.36
CA TYR A 235 -5.98 10.83 -3.52
C TYR A 235 -7.48 10.64 -3.78
N GLY A 236 -8.16 11.73 -4.10
CA GLY A 236 -9.52 11.70 -4.61
C GLY A 236 -9.75 12.82 -5.59
N LYS A 237 -10.54 12.57 -6.66
CA LYS A 237 -10.97 13.66 -7.55
C LYS A 237 -11.69 14.73 -6.75
N GLU A 238 -11.38 16.00 -7.04
CA GLU A 238 -11.95 17.15 -6.34
C GLU A 238 -13.49 17.08 -6.27
N GLU A 239 -14.14 16.73 -7.38
CA GLU A 239 -15.60 16.62 -7.46
C GLU A 239 -16.22 15.60 -6.49
N TRP A 240 -15.48 14.52 -6.17
CA TRP A 240 -15.89 13.55 -5.15
C TRP A 240 -15.61 14.08 -3.74
N LEU A 241 -14.40 14.60 -3.51
CA LEU A 241 -13.98 15.09 -2.20
C LEU A 241 -14.86 16.26 -1.72
N ASP A 242 -15.28 17.15 -2.61
CA ASP A 242 -16.17 18.25 -2.26
C ASP A 242 -17.53 17.78 -1.74
N ARG A 243 -18.04 16.69 -2.28
CA ARG A 243 -19.34 16.13 -1.91
C ARG A 243 -19.28 15.29 -0.64
N LEU A 244 -18.10 14.72 -0.30
CA LEU A 244 -17.96 13.87 0.88
C LEU A 244 -18.01 14.71 2.17
N PRO A 245 -18.74 14.28 3.21
CA PRO A 245 -18.66 14.89 4.53
C PRO A 245 -17.28 14.59 5.17
N PRO A 246 -16.82 15.44 6.11
CA PRO A 246 -15.57 15.19 6.82
C PRO A 246 -15.66 13.91 7.65
N TYR A 247 -14.51 13.22 7.77
CA TYR A 247 -14.39 11.97 8.51
C TYR A 247 -14.17 12.18 10.01
N GLN A 248 -13.33 13.16 10.36
CA GLN A 248 -13.00 13.52 11.73
C GLN A 248 -13.33 15.00 11.98
N GLY A 249 -13.71 15.32 13.21
CA GLY A 249 -13.95 16.70 13.63
C GLY A 249 -12.87 17.18 14.60
N GLY A 250 -12.43 18.44 14.43
CA GLY A 250 -11.40 19.01 15.30
C GLY A 250 -10.92 20.37 14.82
N GLY A 251 -9.76 20.80 15.26
CA GLY A 251 -9.08 21.96 14.71
C GLY A 251 -8.59 21.72 13.27
N GLU A 252 -8.10 22.72 12.58
CA GLU A 252 -7.66 22.77 11.18
C GLU A 252 -8.76 22.56 10.14
N MET A 253 -9.61 21.55 10.27
CA MET A 253 -10.61 21.15 9.29
C MET A 253 -11.88 22.03 9.29
N ILE A 254 -11.97 23.02 10.18
CA ILE A 254 -13.12 23.91 10.37
C ILE A 254 -12.80 25.33 9.86
N GLN A 255 -13.83 26.00 9.32
CA GLN A 255 -13.80 27.41 8.98
C GLN A 255 -14.40 28.26 10.10
N HIS A 256 -15.58 27.88 10.59
CA HIS A 256 -16.27 28.54 11.70
C HIS A 256 -16.96 27.52 12.60
N VAL A 257 -16.93 27.74 13.92
CA VAL A 257 -17.59 26.91 14.92
C VAL A 257 -18.38 27.75 15.89
N SER A 258 -19.65 27.41 16.07
CA SER A 258 -20.49 27.86 17.18
C SER A 258 -21.12 26.62 17.85
N PHE A 259 -21.81 26.78 18.95
CA PHE A 259 -22.55 25.67 19.58
C PHE A 259 -23.70 25.15 18.69
N GLU A 260 -24.21 25.98 17.79
CA GLU A 260 -25.35 25.68 16.91
C GLU A 260 -24.92 25.09 15.59
N LYS A 261 -23.74 25.49 15.08
CA LYS A 261 -23.31 25.12 13.72
C LYS A 261 -21.79 25.17 13.54
N THR A 262 -21.28 24.24 12.74
CA THR A 262 -19.92 24.24 12.22
C THR A 262 -19.93 24.34 10.70
N THR A 263 -19.01 25.13 10.12
CA THR A 263 -18.66 25.09 8.71
C THR A 263 -17.24 24.57 8.54
N PHE A 264 -17.01 23.87 7.45
CA PHE A 264 -15.75 23.17 7.20
C PHE A 264 -14.82 23.98 6.31
N ASN A 265 -13.53 23.69 6.41
CA ASN A 265 -12.49 24.31 5.61
C ASN A 265 -12.51 23.75 4.17
N GLU A 266 -11.75 24.41 3.29
CA GLU A 266 -11.55 23.98 1.91
C GLU A 266 -10.71 22.68 1.84
N LEU A 267 -10.73 22.02 0.67
CA LEU A 267 -9.84 20.89 0.38
C LEU A 267 -8.37 21.36 0.33
N PRO A 268 -7.44 20.57 0.79
CA PRO A 268 -7.59 19.24 1.41
C PRO A 268 -7.90 19.27 2.90
N PHE A 269 -7.83 20.44 3.55
CA PHE A 269 -7.88 20.64 5.01
C PHE A 269 -9.18 20.13 5.65
N LYS A 270 -10.28 20.10 4.93
CA LYS A 270 -11.55 19.50 5.36
C LYS A 270 -11.42 18.07 5.91
N PHE A 271 -10.42 17.32 5.46
CA PHE A 271 -10.17 15.93 5.86
C PHE A 271 -8.96 15.75 6.79
N GLU A 272 -8.25 16.83 7.15
CA GLU A 272 -7.05 16.81 7.98
C GLU A 272 -7.32 17.47 9.33
N ALA A 273 -7.95 16.72 10.25
CA ALA A 273 -8.34 17.22 11.57
C ALA A 273 -7.18 17.15 12.57
N GLY A 274 -6.93 18.26 13.28
CA GLY A 274 -5.87 18.37 14.28
C GLY A 274 -4.50 18.67 13.68
N THR A 275 -3.46 18.69 14.51
CA THR A 275 -2.08 18.89 14.01
C THR A 275 -1.64 17.67 13.22
N PRO A 276 -1.29 17.82 11.92
CA PRO A 276 -0.86 16.71 11.09
C PRO A 276 0.57 16.25 11.46
N ASP A 277 0.97 15.08 10.99
CA ASP A 277 2.36 14.62 11.03
C ASP A 277 3.18 15.31 9.91
N TYR A 278 3.43 16.63 10.08
CA TYR A 278 4.13 17.45 9.08
C TYR A 278 5.57 17.00 8.86
N ILE A 279 6.24 16.46 9.87
CA ILE A 279 7.60 15.93 9.77
C ILE A 279 7.62 14.59 9.02
N GLY A 280 6.65 13.72 9.32
CA GLY A 280 6.50 12.46 8.59
C GLY A 280 6.17 12.67 7.10
N THR A 281 5.39 13.70 6.75
CA THR A 281 5.10 14.02 5.34
C THR A 281 6.33 14.52 4.60
N THR A 282 7.20 15.28 5.25
CA THR A 282 8.52 15.66 4.70
C THR A 282 9.39 14.41 4.46
N GLY A 283 9.39 13.46 5.39
CA GLY A 283 10.05 12.17 5.22
C GLY A 283 9.50 11.37 4.04
N LEU A 284 8.17 11.39 3.81
CA LEU A 284 7.56 10.79 2.62
C LEU A 284 8.05 11.48 1.34
N ALA A 285 8.01 12.82 1.28
CA ALA A 285 8.45 13.56 0.11
C ALA A 285 9.91 13.22 -0.25
N LYS A 286 10.80 13.12 0.74
CA LYS A 286 12.19 12.71 0.53
C LYS A 286 12.32 11.27 0.01
N ALA A 287 11.45 10.37 0.44
CA ALA A 287 11.40 9.01 -0.08
C ALA A 287 10.96 8.97 -1.55
N LEU A 288 9.94 9.75 -1.92
CA LEU A 288 9.46 9.87 -3.29
C LEU A 288 10.51 10.49 -4.21
N ASP A 289 11.19 11.54 -3.76
CA ASP A 289 12.30 12.16 -4.51
C ASP A 289 13.48 11.18 -4.70
N TYR A 290 13.79 10.37 -3.67
CA TYR A 290 14.82 9.33 -3.76
C TYR A 290 14.47 8.27 -4.80
N VAL A 291 13.23 7.76 -4.78
CA VAL A 291 12.72 6.78 -5.75
C VAL A 291 12.73 7.36 -7.17
N ASN A 292 12.28 8.60 -7.35
CA ASN A 292 12.32 9.29 -8.64
C ASN A 292 13.76 9.49 -9.14
N GLY A 293 14.71 9.79 -8.24
CA GLY A 293 16.12 9.95 -8.58
C GLY A 293 16.77 8.65 -9.10
N ILE A 294 16.33 7.51 -8.61
CA ILE A 294 16.73 6.19 -9.14
C ILE A 294 15.98 5.88 -10.43
N GLY A 295 14.68 6.17 -10.47
CA GLY A 295 13.75 5.91 -11.56
C GLY A 295 12.96 4.61 -11.38
N LEU A 296 11.62 4.74 -11.28
CA LEU A 296 10.71 3.59 -11.06
C LEU A 296 10.86 2.51 -12.13
N ASP A 297 11.05 2.87 -13.40
CA ASP A 297 11.25 1.87 -14.47
C ASP A 297 12.49 0.99 -14.24
N ARG A 298 13.55 1.58 -13.68
CA ARG A 298 14.78 0.83 -13.35
C ARG A 298 14.57 -0.06 -12.13
N ILE A 299 13.79 0.42 -11.14
CA ILE A 299 13.41 -0.35 -9.96
C ILE A 299 12.56 -1.55 -10.40
N ALA A 300 11.49 -1.30 -11.16
CA ALA A 300 10.61 -2.33 -11.69
C ALA A 300 11.37 -3.40 -12.50
N ALA A 301 12.27 -2.98 -13.39
CA ALA A 301 13.08 -3.90 -14.20
C ALA A 301 13.99 -4.78 -13.32
N HIS A 302 14.65 -4.21 -12.31
CA HIS A 302 15.48 -4.95 -11.37
C HIS A 302 14.67 -5.95 -10.54
N GLU A 303 13.55 -5.51 -9.98
CA GLU A 303 12.67 -6.35 -9.16
C GLU A 303 12.02 -7.47 -9.98
N HIS A 304 11.67 -7.20 -11.23
CA HIS A 304 11.18 -8.23 -12.17
C HIS A 304 12.26 -9.28 -12.46
N GLU A 305 13.50 -8.85 -12.75
CA GLU A 305 14.62 -9.77 -12.96
C GLU A 305 14.88 -10.63 -11.72
N LEU A 306 14.85 -10.01 -10.54
CA LEU A 306 15.08 -10.69 -9.26
C LEU A 306 13.96 -11.68 -8.94
N THR A 307 12.70 -11.29 -9.17
CA THR A 307 11.53 -12.15 -8.97
C THR A 307 11.54 -13.35 -9.90
N THR A 308 11.88 -13.13 -11.17
CA THR A 308 12.02 -14.20 -12.18
C THR A 308 13.13 -15.17 -11.79
N TYR A 309 14.28 -14.65 -11.34
CA TYR A 309 15.37 -15.46 -10.83
C TYR A 309 14.96 -16.29 -9.60
N ALA A 310 14.30 -15.66 -8.64
CA ALA A 310 13.83 -16.32 -7.44
C ALA A 310 12.81 -17.42 -7.73
N LEU A 311 11.85 -17.17 -8.62
CA LEU A 311 10.86 -18.18 -9.05
C LEU A 311 11.54 -19.39 -9.68
N LYS A 312 12.54 -19.18 -10.56
CA LYS A 312 13.30 -20.26 -11.17
C LYS A 312 13.98 -21.10 -10.09
N ARG A 313 14.72 -20.46 -9.17
CA ARG A 313 15.49 -21.14 -8.12
C ARG A 313 14.58 -21.87 -7.10
N LEU A 314 13.47 -21.26 -6.70
CA LEU A 314 12.51 -21.88 -5.78
C LEU A 314 11.83 -23.10 -6.40
N LYS A 315 11.50 -23.09 -7.69
CA LYS A 315 10.91 -24.24 -8.40
C LYS A 315 11.84 -25.47 -8.49
N GLU A 316 13.15 -25.29 -8.29
CA GLU A 316 14.12 -26.40 -8.22
C GLU A 316 14.06 -27.16 -6.87
N ILE A 317 13.42 -26.58 -5.83
CA ILE A 317 13.31 -27.21 -4.52
C ILE A 317 12.19 -28.27 -4.57
N PRO A 318 12.45 -29.51 -4.13
CA PRO A 318 11.43 -30.56 -4.09
C PRO A 318 10.21 -30.16 -3.25
N HIS A 319 9.02 -30.51 -3.74
CA HIS A 319 7.73 -30.25 -3.06
C HIS A 319 7.42 -28.76 -2.84
N MET A 320 8.08 -27.86 -3.57
CA MET A 320 7.78 -26.44 -3.55
C MET A 320 6.40 -26.17 -4.20
N ARG A 321 5.54 -25.47 -3.47
CA ARG A 321 4.25 -24.98 -3.97
C ARG A 321 4.29 -23.45 -3.96
N ILE A 322 4.18 -22.83 -5.14
CA ILE A 322 4.13 -21.38 -5.30
C ILE A 322 2.67 -20.97 -5.54
N PHE A 323 2.25 -19.86 -4.92
CA PHE A 323 0.92 -19.30 -5.05
C PHE A 323 0.96 -18.02 -5.88
N GLY A 324 0.02 -17.88 -6.81
CA GLY A 324 -0.02 -16.79 -7.79
C GLY A 324 0.91 -17.10 -8.98
N GLU A 325 0.29 -17.42 -10.11
CA GLU A 325 0.98 -17.71 -11.38
C GLU A 325 0.49 -16.78 -12.49
N ALA A 326 -0.04 -15.60 -12.12
CA ALA A 326 -0.42 -14.57 -13.07
C ALA A 326 0.78 -14.15 -13.93
N ALA A 327 0.52 -13.88 -15.21
CA ALA A 327 1.55 -13.45 -16.15
C ALA A 327 2.16 -12.11 -15.77
N ASP A 328 1.34 -11.18 -15.32
CA ASP A 328 1.78 -9.88 -14.79
C ASP A 328 1.81 -9.94 -13.26
N ARG A 329 3.00 -9.72 -12.70
CA ARG A 329 3.22 -9.86 -11.26
C ARG A 329 4.27 -8.92 -10.71
N GLY A 330 3.99 -8.44 -9.50
CA GLY A 330 4.91 -7.63 -8.69
C GLY A 330 5.97 -8.49 -7.97
N ALA A 331 6.76 -7.81 -7.16
CA ALA A 331 7.94 -8.34 -6.48
C ALA A 331 7.61 -9.16 -5.22
N VAL A 332 6.64 -10.06 -5.30
CA VAL A 332 6.16 -10.89 -4.17
C VAL A 332 6.04 -12.34 -4.60
N ILE A 333 6.53 -13.26 -3.75
CA ILE A 333 6.37 -14.71 -3.92
C ILE A 333 5.88 -15.31 -2.61
N SER A 334 4.70 -15.94 -2.65
CA SER A 334 4.15 -16.74 -1.55
C SER A 334 4.32 -18.23 -1.86
N PHE A 335 4.77 -19.00 -0.89
CA PHE A 335 5.07 -20.43 -1.11
C PHE A 335 4.89 -21.28 0.15
N LEU A 336 4.80 -22.61 -0.07
CA LEU A 336 4.88 -23.65 0.94
C LEU A 336 5.85 -24.76 0.45
N VAL A 337 6.40 -25.54 1.36
CA VAL A 337 7.34 -26.62 1.04
C VAL A 337 6.90 -27.90 1.73
N GLY A 338 6.44 -28.89 0.95
CA GLY A 338 5.93 -30.15 1.48
C GLY A 338 4.88 -29.94 2.56
N ASP A 339 5.02 -30.65 3.65
CA ASP A 339 4.17 -30.57 4.85
C ASP A 339 4.74 -29.67 5.95
N ILE A 340 5.82 -28.92 5.68
CA ILE A 340 6.44 -28.02 6.67
C ILE A 340 5.48 -26.86 6.92
N HIS A 341 5.08 -26.68 8.19
CA HIS A 341 4.23 -25.57 8.56
C HIS A 341 4.93 -24.23 8.28
N HIS A 342 4.22 -23.29 7.67
CA HIS A 342 4.80 -21.99 7.25
C HIS A 342 5.48 -21.23 8.39
N PHE A 343 4.95 -21.33 9.61
CA PHE A 343 5.51 -20.67 10.79
C PHE A 343 6.86 -21.29 11.18
N ASP A 344 6.98 -22.62 11.14
CA ASP A 344 8.23 -23.32 11.47
C ASP A 344 9.30 -23.00 10.43
N LEU A 345 8.95 -23.04 9.14
CA LEU A 345 9.87 -22.66 8.07
C LEU A 345 10.39 -21.22 8.24
N GLY A 346 9.50 -20.25 8.49
CA GLY A 346 9.89 -18.86 8.70
C GLY A 346 10.76 -18.67 9.97
N THR A 347 10.42 -19.35 11.06
CA THR A 347 11.19 -19.30 12.31
C THR A 347 12.61 -19.86 12.14
N LEU A 348 12.76 -20.94 11.40
CA LEU A 348 14.07 -21.53 11.13
C LEU A 348 14.89 -20.70 10.14
N LEU A 349 14.25 -20.07 9.15
CA LEU A 349 14.92 -19.11 8.25
C LEU A 349 15.42 -17.88 9.00
N ASP A 350 14.65 -17.36 9.95
CA ASP A 350 15.09 -16.25 10.81
C ASP A 350 16.39 -16.57 11.56
N ARG A 351 16.53 -17.81 12.08
CA ARG A 351 17.79 -18.27 12.71
C ARG A 351 18.98 -18.31 11.76
N LEU A 352 18.73 -18.28 10.46
CA LEU A 352 19.76 -18.17 9.43
C LEU A 352 20.01 -16.72 8.97
N GLY A 353 19.35 -15.72 9.60
CA GLY A 353 19.44 -14.30 9.25
C GLY A 353 18.52 -13.90 8.10
N ILE A 354 17.57 -14.75 7.71
CA ILE A 354 16.68 -14.53 6.56
C ILE A 354 15.29 -14.15 7.06
N ALA A 355 14.94 -12.88 6.92
CA ALA A 355 13.65 -12.32 7.32
C ALA A 355 12.61 -12.49 6.19
N VAL A 356 11.65 -13.36 6.41
CA VAL A 356 10.46 -13.58 5.58
C VAL A 356 9.21 -13.37 6.43
N ARG A 357 8.05 -13.20 5.79
CA ARG A 357 6.78 -13.16 6.50
C ARG A 357 6.05 -14.50 6.43
N THR A 358 5.33 -14.86 7.50
CA THR A 358 4.51 -16.08 7.55
C THR A 358 3.08 -15.78 7.96
N GLY A 359 2.15 -16.66 7.59
CA GLY A 359 0.74 -16.61 7.96
C GLY A 359 -0.19 -16.17 6.83
N HIS A 360 -1.31 -15.58 7.20
CA HIS A 360 -2.38 -15.19 6.26
C HIS A 360 -2.17 -13.81 5.58
N HIS A 361 -1.11 -13.08 5.91
CA HIS A 361 -0.73 -11.77 5.32
C HIS A 361 -1.87 -10.74 5.31
N CYS A 362 -2.75 -10.75 6.30
CA CYS A 362 -3.95 -9.93 6.37
C CYS A 362 -4.91 -10.11 5.17
N ALA A 363 -4.99 -11.35 4.63
CA ALA A 363 -5.86 -11.73 3.51
C ALA A 363 -6.49 -13.11 3.77
N GLN A 364 -7.14 -13.29 4.93
CA GLN A 364 -7.73 -14.57 5.33
C GLN A 364 -8.76 -15.11 4.33
N PRO A 365 -9.65 -14.32 3.69
CA PRO A 365 -10.55 -14.83 2.67
C PRO A 365 -9.83 -15.43 1.47
N LEU A 366 -8.67 -14.86 1.09
CA LEU A 366 -7.83 -15.44 0.04
C LEU A 366 -7.22 -16.79 0.48
N MET A 367 -6.74 -16.90 1.74
CA MET A 367 -6.25 -18.18 2.27
C MET A 367 -7.35 -19.26 2.25
N GLN A 368 -8.56 -18.88 2.63
CA GLN A 368 -9.72 -19.78 2.55
C GLN A 368 -10.02 -20.23 1.10
N ARG A 369 -9.96 -19.31 0.12
CA ARG A 369 -10.12 -19.63 -1.31
C ARG A 369 -9.03 -20.59 -1.81
N LEU A 370 -7.80 -20.47 -1.29
CA LEU A 370 -6.67 -21.33 -1.64
C LEU A 370 -6.68 -22.67 -0.88
N GLY A 371 -7.56 -22.85 0.13
CA GLY A 371 -7.64 -24.05 0.96
C GLY A 371 -6.42 -24.27 1.86
N ILE A 372 -5.80 -23.17 2.35
CA ILE A 372 -4.61 -23.19 3.20
C ILE A 372 -4.76 -22.24 4.39
N GLU A 373 -3.97 -22.47 5.45
CA GLU A 373 -3.98 -21.60 6.64
C GLU A 373 -3.11 -20.34 6.46
N GLY A 374 -2.04 -20.45 5.69
CA GLY A 374 -1.09 -19.37 5.44
C GLY A 374 0.06 -19.81 4.54
N THR A 375 0.93 -18.90 4.22
CA THR A 375 2.14 -19.14 3.42
C THR A 375 3.38 -18.52 4.06
N VAL A 376 4.56 -18.89 3.57
CA VAL A 376 5.76 -18.07 3.68
C VAL A 376 5.77 -17.12 2.50
N ARG A 377 6.07 -15.84 2.75
CA ARG A 377 6.13 -14.82 1.71
C ARG A 377 7.50 -14.14 1.71
N ALA A 378 8.15 -14.18 0.57
CA ALA A 378 9.31 -13.35 0.26
C ALA A 378 8.87 -12.18 -0.64
N SER A 379 9.23 -10.97 -0.28
CA SER A 379 8.95 -9.75 -1.06
C SER A 379 10.23 -8.94 -1.24
N PHE A 380 10.48 -8.52 -2.46
CA PHE A 380 11.71 -7.87 -2.87
C PHE A 380 11.56 -6.36 -2.94
N ALA A 381 12.69 -5.66 -2.88
CA ALA A 381 12.80 -4.23 -3.04
C ALA A 381 14.06 -3.88 -3.82
N MET A 382 14.20 -2.62 -4.24
CA MET A 382 15.28 -2.14 -5.09
C MET A 382 16.70 -2.51 -4.62
N TYR A 383 16.90 -2.77 -3.33
CA TYR A 383 18.20 -3.08 -2.73
C TYR A 383 18.48 -4.57 -2.59
N ASN A 384 17.53 -5.46 -2.93
CA ASN A 384 17.77 -6.90 -2.82
C ASN A 384 18.63 -7.42 -3.98
N THR A 385 19.30 -8.55 -3.75
CA THR A 385 20.29 -9.12 -4.66
C THR A 385 20.01 -10.59 -4.98
N LYS A 386 20.56 -11.10 -6.10
CA LYS A 386 20.51 -12.53 -6.43
C LYS A 386 21.23 -13.41 -5.39
N ALA A 387 22.32 -12.91 -4.79
CA ALA A 387 23.01 -13.60 -3.72
C ALA A 387 22.12 -13.79 -2.48
N GLU A 388 21.27 -12.82 -2.16
CA GLU A 388 20.28 -12.96 -1.09
C GLU A 388 19.20 -14.00 -1.45
N VAL A 389 18.78 -14.08 -2.72
CA VAL A 389 17.88 -15.15 -3.21
C VAL A 389 18.54 -16.52 -3.07
N ASP A 390 19.81 -16.64 -3.43
CA ASP A 390 20.56 -17.89 -3.27
C ASP A 390 20.68 -18.31 -1.79
N ALA A 391 20.85 -17.33 -0.90
CA ALA A 391 20.85 -17.58 0.54
C ALA A 391 19.47 -18.07 1.03
N LEU A 392 18.36 -17.51 0.51
CA LEU A 392 17.00 -17.98 0.81
C LEU A 392 16.82 -19.45 0.36
N VAL A 393 17.19 -19.76 -0.87
CA VAL A 393 17.08 -21.13 -1.44
C VAL A 393 17.89 -22.12 -0.59
N ALA A 394 19.15 -21.83 -0.30
CA ALA A 394 20.00 -22.66 0.55
C ALA A 394 19.45 -22.81 1.97
N GLY A 395 18.84 -21.74 2.50
CA GLY A 395 18.16 -21.75 3.80
C GLY A 395 16.97 -22.71 3.80
N ILE A 396 16.09 -22.62 2.77
CA ILE A 396 14.93 -23.51 2.63
C ILE A 396 15.39 -24.96 2.48
N GLU A 397 16.35 -25.27 1.62
CA GLU A 397 16.89 -26.62 1.45
C GLU A 397 17.46 -27.18 2.75
N ARG A 398 18.18 -26.34 3.50
CA ARG A 398 18.71 -26.74 4.82
C ARG A 398 17.60 -27.07 5.82
N VAL A 399 16.57 -26.24 5.90
CA VAL A 399 15.41 -26.46 6.78
C VAL A 399 14.66 -27.72 6.34
N SER A 400 14.41 -27.90 5.04
CA SER A 400 13.67 -29.06 4.51
C SER A 400 14.32 -30.40 4.84
N ARG A 401 15.65 -30.45 5.08
CA ARG A 401 16.33 -31.68 5.53
C ARG A 401 16.10 -32.03 7.00
N MET A 402 15.44 -31.15 7.77
CA MET A 402 15.15 -31.37 9.19
C MET A 402 13.78 -32.02 9.39
N PHE A 403 12.96 -32.05 8.34
CA PHE A 403 11.63 -32.65 8.28
C PHE A 403 11.61 -33.83 7.30
#